data_722262de172406db93d19b19d08f9ad5
#
_entry.id   722262de172406db93d19b19d08f9ad5
#
_cell.length_a   1.000
_cell.length_b   1.000
_cell.length_c   1.000
_cell.angle_alpha   90.00
_cell.angle_beta   90.00
_cell.angle_gamma   90.00
#
_symmetry.space_group_name_H-M   'P 1'
#
loop_
_entity.id
_entity.type
_entity.pdbx_description
1 polymer ?
#
loop_
_entity_poly.entity_id
_entity_poly.type
_entity_poly.pdbx_seq_one_letter_code
_entity_poly.pdbx_strand_id
1 'polypeptide(L)'
;MFRGILKLTLCLCLGAAAMPAALGQSAAPITEQEAHAIAVDAYVYFYSIMSMDVSRKQFTNGTTDFRGPMNTFVNVPEYPPADFKGVVRSNFDTLYSVSWLDMTKEPVVITAPDTNGRYYLLPMLDMWTDVFASPGWRTTGTKAGTFLVTPAGWRPDLRERFADEFKLPKDTQRIDAPTPYVWLIGRTKTDGPPDYDAVHKIQAGYKVTLLSEYGKTPKPVEFKPDPSVDMKTPPKVQVDTMTAGVYFAYAAELLKLHPPHVTDEPIIAQMKKIGIEPGKSFDIGKLDPVVQRAMETAPLDGQKLMAWKVPTLARVANGWSMNTDTMGVYGNYYLKRAIVSQVGLGANLPEDAIYPLNLGDESGKPLDGANKYTITFEKGAAPPVNAFWSVTLYDQEGFQVGNVLNRFAISSWMPFKYNADGSLDLYFQNESPGKDREANWLPAPKGAFNLTMRLYAPKSEALTGKWNPPPVVKAQTTVGLSAQ
;
A
#
# COMPACT_ATOMS: atom_id res chain seq x y z
N MET A 1 -22.83 -9.45 79.35
CA MET A 1 -22.36 -10.56 80.23
C MET A 1 -21.61 -11.57 79.35
N PHE A 2 -20.34 -11.90 79.80
CA PHE A 2 -19.45 -13.02 79.39
C PHE A 2 -19.15 -13.23 77.91
N ARG A 3 -17.98 -12.81 77.39
CA ARG A 3 -16.57 -13.33 77.35
C ARG A 3 -16.50 -14.86 77.12
N GLY A 4 -15.90 -15.19 75.98
CA GLY A 4 -15.31 -16.49 75.66
C GLY A 4 -14.27 -16.37 74.57
N ILE A 5 -12.99 -16.17 74.96
CA ILE A 5 -11.83 -16.15 74.07
C ILE A 5 -11.35 -17.59 73.86
N LEU A 6 -11.34 -18.07 72.61
CA LEU A 6 -10.70 -19.34 72.27
C LEU A 6 -9.38 -19.06 71.55
N LYS A 7 -8.28 -19.32 72.24
CA LYS A 7 -6.93 -19.29 71.66
C LYS A 7 -6.69 -20.56 70.87
N LEU A 8 -6.49 -20.44 69.57
CA LEU A 8 -6.05 -21.56 68.73
C LEU A 8 -4.54 -21.42 68.55
N THR A 9 -3.76 -22.33 69.12
CA THR A 9 -2.32 -22.44 68.98
C THR A 9 -2.03 -23.12 67.66
N LEU A 10 -1.42 -22.43 66.70
CA LEU A 10 -0.98 -22.98 65.40
C LEU A 10 0.44 -23.49 65.54
N CYS A 11 0.65 -24.83 65.56
CA CYS A 11 1.94 -25.44 65.41
C CYS A 11 2.40 -25.35 63.95
N LEU A 12 3.48 -24.58 63.72
CA LEU A 12 4.20 -24.58 62.44
C LEU A 12 5.13 -25.79 62.40
N CYS A 13 4.79 -26.83 61.66
CA CYS A 13 5.74 -27.84 61.22
C CYS A 13 6.43 -27.36 59.96
N LEU A 14 7.72 -26.92 60.06
CA LEU A 14 8.59 -26.68 58.93
C LEU A 14 8.97 -28.05 58.31
N GLY A 15 8.26 -28.48 57.31
CA GLY A 15 8.66 -29.52 56.41
C GLY A 15 9.52 -28.91 55.30
N ALA A 16 10.84 -29.07 55.35
CA ALA A 16 11.75 -28.75 54.26
C ALA A 16 11.50 -29.76 53.10
N ALA A 17 10.60 -29.45 52.21
CA ALA A 17 10.49 -30.12 50.93
C ALA A 17 11.63 -29.65 50.04
N ALA A 18 12.63 -30.49 49.82
CA ALA A 18 13.64 -30.28 48.79
C ALA A 18 12.92 -30.27 47.42
N MET A 19 12.80 -29.09 46.83
CA MET A 19 12.39 -28.98 45.44
C MET A 19 13.50 -29.65 44.58
N PRO A 20 13.14 -30.59 43.68
CA PRO A 20 14.12 -31.04 42.69
C PRO A 20 14.48 -29.84 41.85
N ALA A 21 15.77 -29.52 41.75
CA ALA A 21 16.28 -28.59 40.80
C ALA A 21 15.80 -29.06 39.40
N ALA A 22 14.94 -28.29 38.77
CA ALA A 22 14.58 -28.50 37.38
C ALA A 22 15.87 -28.35 36.59
N LEU A 23 16.47 -29.47 36.26
CA LEU A 23 17.54 -29.53 35.27
C LEU A 23 16.92 -28.94 34.02
N GLY A 24 17.39 -27.74 33.64
CA GLY A 24 17.03 -27.11 32.41
C GLY A 24 17.23 -28.11 31.29
N GLN A 25 16.18 -28.65 30.73
CA GLN A 25 16.25 -29.38 29.47
C GLN A 25 16.88 -28.42 28.48
N SER A 26 18.11 -28.64 28.06
CA SER A 26 18.67 -27.98 26.89
C SER A 26 17.72 -28.26 25.75
N ALA A 27 17.15 -27.19 25.15
CA ALA A 27 16.27 -27.35 24.00
C ALA A 27 17.00 -28.24 22.97
N ALA A 28 16.29 -29.23 22.45
CA ALA A 28 16.85 -30.10 21.42
C ALA A 28 17.39 -29.23 20.25
N PRO A 29 18.50 -29.58 19.63
CA PRO A 29 19.03 -28.85 18.48
C PRO A 29 17.93 -28.72 17.40
N ILE A 30 17.83 -27.54 16.79
CA ILE A 30 16.89 -27.30 15.71
C ILE A 30 17.17 -28.23 14.51
N THR A 31 16.16 -28.84 13.94
CA THR A 31 16.31 -29.66 12.73
C THR A 31 16.46 -28.77 11.50
N GLU A 32 17.08 -29.31 10.42
CA GLU A 32 17.20 -28.60 9.15
C GLU A 32 15.82 -28.22 8.58
N GLN A 33 14.83 -29.11 8.68
CA GLN A 33 13.46 -28.86 8.24
C GLN A 33 12.79 -27.74 9.04
N GLU A 34 12.92 -27.70 10.36
CA GLU A 34 12.38 -26.64 11.20
C GLU A 34 13.06 -25.30 10.88
N ALA A 35 14.40 -25.31 10.77
CA ALA A 35 15.18 -24.11 10.44
C ALA A 35 14.77 -23.56 9.05
N HIS A 36 14.56 -24.45 8.08
CA HIS A 36 14.09 -24.06 6.73
C HIS A 36 12.71 -23.43 6.75
N ALA A 37 11.74 -24.04 7.43
CA ALA A 37 10.39 -23.48 7.56
C ALA A 37 10.41 -22.07 8.18
N ILE A 38 11.19 -21.90 9.27
CA ILE A 38 11.35 -20.57 9.91
C ILE A 38 12.04 -19.59 8.95
N ALA A 39 13.03 -20.01 8.17
CA ALA A 39 13.72 -19.14 7.21
C ALA A 39 12.80 -18.69 6.06
N VAL A 40 11.92 -19.57 5.56
CA VAL A 40 10.91 -19.22 4.56
C VAL A 40 9.92 -18.19 5.14
N ASP A 41 9.43 -18.41 6.36
CA ASP A 41 8.55 -17.46 7.04
C ASP A 41 9.25 -16.12 7.29
N ALA A 42 10.51 -16.13 7.68
CA ALA A 42 11.34 -14.93 7.86
C ALA A 42 11.53 -14.17 6.53
N TYR A 43 11.78 -14.87 5.42
CA TYR A 43 11.86 -14.26 4.10
C TYR A 43 10.55 -13.52 3.75
N VAL A 44 9.42 -14.19 3.90
CA VAL A 44 8.10 -13.60 3.67
C VAL A 44 7.83 -12.42 4.61
N TYR A 45 8.18 -12.55 5.88
CA TYR A 45 8.02 -11.48 6.87
C TYR A 45 8.80 -10.22 6.49
N PHE A 46 10.05 -10.35 6.11
CA PHE A 46 10.92 -9.21 5.77
C PHE A 46 10.69 -8.64 4.38
N TYR A 47 9.99 -9.34 3.48
CA TYR A 47 9.85 -8.91 2.09
C TYR A 47 9.33 -7.48 1.94
N SER A 48 8.39 -7.06 2.80
CA SER A 48 7.82 -5.71 2.77
C SER A 48 8.84 -4.63 3.14
N ILE A 49 9.57 -4.79 4.25
CA ILE A 49 10.57 -3.80 4.68
C ILE A 49 11.75 -3.72 3.72
N MET A 50 12.15 -4.85 3.12
CA MET A 50 13.17 -4.90 2.08
C MET A 50 12.74 -4.11 0.84
N SER A 51 11.50 -4.35 0.36
CA SER A 51 10.93 -3.62 -0.77
C SER A 51 10.82 -2.13 -0.49
N MET A 52 10.40 -1.76 0.73
CA MET A 52 10.30 -0.36 1.16
C MET A 52 11.65 0.34 1.16
N ASP A 53 12.69 -0.26 1.75
CA ASP A 53 13.98 0.42 1.88
C ASP A 53 14.72 0.53 0.53
N VAL A 54 14.68 -0.51 -0.29
CA VAL A 54 15.25 -0.45 -1.65
C VAL A 54 14.53 0.61 -2.49
N SER A 55 13.20 0.67 -2.42
CA SER A 55 12.41 1.71 -3.10
C SER A 55 12.73 3.10 -2.54
N ARG A 56 12.75 3.27 -1.21
CA ARG A 56 13.12 4.52 -0.55
C ARG A 56 14.46 5.04 -1.06
N LYS A 57 15.49 4.20 -1.07
CA LYS A 57 16.83 4.58 -1.55
C LYS A 57 16.80 5.11 -2.97
N GLN A 58 16.06 4.46 -3.88
CA GLN A 58 15.94 4.94 -5.26
C GLN A 58 15.11 6.23 -5.36
N PHE A 59 13.97 6.30 -4.65
CA PHE A 59 13.09 7.48 -4.70
C PHE A 59 13.71 8.71 -4.05
N THR A 60 14.61 8.52 -3.07
CA THR A 60 15.27 9.64 -2.40
C THR A 60 16.66 9.97 -2.96
N ASN A 61 17.11 9.26 -3.99
CA ASN A 61 18.42 9.44 -4.62
C ASN A 61 18.34 10.18 -5.96
N GLY A 62 17.51 11.20 -6.04
CA GLY A 62 17.33 12.05 -7.22
C GLY A 62 16.46 13.26 -6.92
N THR A 63 16.33 14.15 -7.92
CA THR A 63 15.50 15.36 -7.85
C THR A 63 14.62 15.53 -9.09
N THR A 64 14.50 14.50 -9.91
CA THR A 64 13.70 14.47 -11.14
C THR A 64 12.71 13.33 -11.11
N ASP A 65 11.66 13.42 -11.90
CA ASP A 65 10.55 12.48 -11.97
C ASP A 65 9.84 12.38 -10.60
N PHE A 66 9.63 11.19 -10.06
CA PHE A 66 9.02 10.97 -8.75
C PHE A 66 10.03 11.00 -7.58
N ARG A 67 11.24 11.53 -7.79
CA ARG A 67 12.35 11.48 -6.84
C ARG A 67 12.57 12.82 -6.16
N GLY A 68 12.81 12.76 -4.87
CA GLY A 68 13.15 13.95 -4.07
C GLY A 68 13.80 13.59 -2.75
N PRO A 69 14.56 14.52 -2.14
CA PRO A 69 15.17 14.27 -0.84
C PRO A 69 14.15 13.89 0.23
N MET A 70 14.61 13.20 1.28
CA MET A 70 13.80 12.95 2.46
C MET A 70 13.20 14.26 3.00
N ASN A 71 12.01 14.18 3.60
CA ASN A 71 11.27 15.31 4.16
C ASN A 71 10.93 16.42 3.14
N THR A 72 10.75 16.02 1.87
CA THR A 72 10.36 16.96 0.80
C THR A 72 9.22 16.35 -0.02
N PHE A 73 8.19 17.15 -0.33
CA PHE A 73 7.16 16.70 -1.27
C PHE A 73 7.66 16.81 -2.71
N VAL A 74 7.42 15.73 -3.44
CA VAL A 74 7.52 15.69 -4.90
C VAL A 74 6.10 15.65 -5.47
N ASN A 75 5.74 16.67 -6.22
CA ASN A 75 4.41 16.80 -6.83
C ASN A 75 4.46 16.39 -8.29
N VAL A 76 3.59 15.47 -8.68
CA VAL A 76 3.42 15.05 -10.07
C VAL A 76 2.47 16.03 -10.76
N PRO A 77 2.91 16.72 -11.83
CA PRO A 77 2.14 17.83 -12.39
C PRO A 77 1.01 17.41 -13.32
N GLU A 78 1.06 16.20 -13.90
CA GLU A 78 0.14 15.77 -14.94
C GLU A 78 -0.01 14.25 -14.98
N TYR A 79 -0.97 13.76 -15.73
CA TYR A 79 -1.10 12.34 -16.01
C TYR A 79 0.09 11.84 -16.83
N PRO A 80 0.48 10.56 -16.65
CA PRO A 80 1.56 9.99 -17.46
C PRO A 80 1.16 9.97 -18.95
N PRO A 81 2.10 10.30 -19.86
CA PRO A 81 1.83 10.20 -21.29
C PRO A 81 1.65 8.76 -21.76
N ALA A 82 1.15 8.58 -22.98
CA ALA A 82 0.79 7.27 -23.54
C ALA A 82 1.96 6.27 -23.57
N ASP A 83 3.18 6.76 -23.76
CA ASP A 83 4.41 5.97 -23.88
C ASP A 83 5.12 5.74 -22.53
N PHE A 84 4.60 6.30 -21.44
CA PHE A 84 5.19 6.11 -20.11
C PHE A 84 5.07 4.65 -19.64
N LYS A 85 6.22 4.05 -19.30
CA LYS A 85 6.36 2.66 -18.82
C LYS A 85 7.02 2.56 -17.43
N GLY A 86 7.11 3.67 -16.72
CA GLY A 86 7.77 3.71 -15.40
C GLY A 86 6.98 3.05 -14.27
N VAL A 87 5.63 3.03 -14.37
CA VAL A 87 4.74 2.45 -13.36
C VAL A 87 3.61 1.71 -14.06
N VAL A 88 3.39 0.45 -13.68
CA VAL A 88 2.23 -0.34 -14.13
C VAL A 88 0.93 0.19 -13.53
N ARG A 89 -0.16 0.13 -14.28
CA ARG A 89 -1.50 0.57 -13.87
C ARG A 89 -1.55 2.01 -13.36
N SER A 90 -0.92 2.90 -14.13
CA SER A 90 -0.90 4.34 -13.86
C SER A 90 -2.31 4.89 -13.58
N ASN A 91 -2.37 5.89 -12.72
CA ASN A 91 -3.62 6.53 -12.30
C ASN A 91 -3.96 7.71 -13.23
N PHE A 92 -5.23 7.81 -13.63
CA PHE A 92 -5.78 8.89 -14.45
C PHE A 92 -6.96 9.60 -13.76
N ASP A 93 -6.97 9.59 -12.42
CA ASP A 93 -8.01 10.22 -11.60
C ASP A 93 -7.44 11.25 -10.63
N THR A 94 -6.17 11.10 -10.26
CA THR A 94 -5.52 11.92 -9.23
C THR A 94 -4.09 12.27 -9.63
N LEU A 95 -3.62 13.45 -9.20
CA LEU A 95 -2.20 13.79 -9.23
C LEU A 95 -1.56 13.45 -7.88
N TYR A 96 -0.34 12.94 -7.93
CA TYR A 96 0.39 12.47 -6.75
C TYR A 96 1.21 13.58 -6.10
N SER A 97 1.29 13.53 -4.76
CA SER A 97 2.22 14.31 -3.94
C SER A 97 2.89 13.32 -2.98
N VAL A 98 4.13 12.96 -3.25
CA VAL A 98 4.84 11.92 -2.50
C VAL A 98 5.94 12.49 -1.65
N SER A 99 6.19 11.89 -0.49
CA SER A 99 7.30 12.24 0.38
C SER A 99 7.78 11.01 1.15
N TRP A 100 9.07 10.90 1.34
CA TRP A 100 9.66 9.99 2.32
C TRP A 100 10.07 10.79 3.55
N LEU A 101 9.55 10.42 4.71
CA LEU A 101 9.82 11.11 5.97
C LEU A 101 10.96 10.40 6.70
N ASP A 102 11.88 11.20 7.23
CA ASP A 102 12.93 10.78 8.16
C ASP A 102 12.71 11.48 9.50
N MET A 103 12.32 10.70 10.48
CA MET A 103 12.11 11.14 11.86
C MET A 103 13.13 10.54 12.83
N THR A 104 14.28 10.09 12.32
CA THR A 104 15.34 9.51 13.17
C THR A 104 15.92 10.50 14.18
N LYS A 105 15.81 11.80 13.89
CA LYS A 105 16.34 12.88 14.74
C LYS A 105 15.24 13.62 15.48
N GLU A 106 14.15 13.91 14.83
CA GLU A 106 13.04 14.71 15.36
C GLU A 106 11.73 14.46 14.61
N PRO A 107 10.57 14.82 15.17
CA PRO A 107 9.29 14.80 14.47
C PRO A 107 9.26 15.70 13.25
N VAL A 108 8.29 15.44 12.37
CA VAL A 108 7.98 16.31 11.25
C VAL A 108 6.55 16.84 11.36
N VAL A 109 6.34 18.03 10.82
CA VAL A 109 5.02 18.67 10.70
C VAL A 109 4.60 18.60 9.24
N ILE A 110 3.47 17.96 8.98
CA ILE A 110 2.82 17.93 7.67
C ILE A 110 1.71 18.97 7.67
N THR A 111 1.66 19.81 6.64
CA THR A 111 0.53 20.72 6.43
C THR A 111 -0.19 20.39 5.13
N ALA A 112 -1.52 20.45 5.17
CA ALA A 112 -2.40 20.36 4.01
C ALA A 112 -3.23 21.65 3.90
N PRO A 113 -3.39 22.24 2.71
CA PRO A 113 -4.23 23.40 2.51
C PRO A 113 -5.72 23.04 2.54
N ASP A 114 -6.62 24.03 2.60
CA ASP A 114 -8.04 23.83 2.33
C ASP A 114 -8.20 23.42 0.85
N THR A 115 -8.75 22.22 0.60
CA THR A 115 -8.98 21.71 -0.75
C THR A 115 -10.36 22.07 -1.30
N ASN A 116 -11.13 22.87 -0.55
CA ASN A 116 -12.45 23.36 -0.94
C ASN A 116 -13.41 22.23 -1.36
N GLY A 117 -13.50 21.17 -0.56
CA GLY A 117 -14.35 20.00 -0.82
C GLY A 117 -13.75 18.98 -1.79
N ARG A 118 -12.63 19.27 -2.45
CA ARG A 118 -11.98 18.34 -3.38
C ARG A 118 -11.44 17.12 -2.64
N TYR A 119 -11.67 15.94 -3.21
CA TYR A 119 -11.13 14.69 -2.68
C TYR A 119 -9.59 14.69 -2.71
N TYR A 120 -9.02 14.39 -1.58
CA TYR A 120 -7.59 14.13 -1.41
C TYR A 120 -7.36 13.13 -0.28
N LEU A 121 -6.22 12.50 -0.25
CA LEU A 121 -5.72 11.70 0.87
C LEU A 121 -4.20 11.78 0.92
N LEU A 122 -3.66 11.69 2.14
CA LEU A 122 -2.22 11.66 2.45
C LEU A 122 -1.93 10.38 3.27
N PRO A 123 -2.06 9.18 2.68
CA PRO A 123 -1.80 7.95 3.40
C PRO A 123 -0.33 7.87 3.77
N MET A 124 -0.07 7.51 5.02
CA MET A 124 1.24 7.33 5.62
C MET A 124 1.45 5.85 5.89
N LEU A 125 2.46 5.28 5.21
CA LEU A 125 2.84 3.88 5.36
C LEU A 125 4.10 3.79 6.20
N ASP A 126 4.10 2.89 7.17
CA ASP A 126 5.31 2.53 7.88
C ASP A 126 6.23 1.65 7.02
N MET A 127 7.41 1.30 7.53
CA MET A 127 8.37 0.48 6.78
C MET A 127 7.94 -0.99 6.60
N TRP A 128 6.89 -1.43 7.30
CA TRP A 128 6.25 -2.72 7.09
C TRP A 128 5.12 -2.67 6.06
N THR A 129 4.88 -1.52 5.45
CA THR A 129 3.82 -1.21 4.47
C THR A 129 2.41 -1.08 5.02
N ASP A 130 2.25 -1.04 6.34
CA ASP A 130 0.94 -0.79 6.94
C ASP A 130 0.61 0.71 6.89
N VAL A 131 -0.60 1.04 6.46
CA VAL A 131 -1.14 2.41 6.47
C VAL A 131 -1.61 2.71 7.89
N PHE A 132 -0.82 3.40 8.67
CA PHE A 132 -1.15 3.74 10.05
C PHE A 132 -1.93 5.05 10.20
N ALA A 133 -1.92 5.90 9.18
CA ALA A 133 -2.70 7.13 9.12
C ALA A 133 -3.03 7.50 7.67
N SER A 134 -4.19 8.10 7.45
CA SER A 134 -4.62 8.57 6.12
C SER A 134 -5.39 9.88 6.26
N PRO A 135 -4.73 11.01 6.63
CA PRO A 135 -5.37 12.31 6.59
C PRO A 135 -5.94 12.62 5.21
N GLY A 136 -7.13 13.21 5.17
CA GLY A 136 -7.76 13.54 3.90
C GLY A 136 -9.28 13.60 3.97
N TRP A 137 -9.89 13.63 2.82
CA TRP A 137 -11.32 13.86 2.63
C TRP A 137 -12.21 13.00 3.55
N ARG A 138 -11.88 11.71 3.71
CA ARG A 138 -12.66 10.76 4.51
C ARG A 138 -12.45 10.92 6.01
N THR A 139 -11.23 11.23 6.46
CA THR A 139 -10.82 11.14 7.86
C THR A 139 -10.75 12.49 8.56
N THR A 140 -10.10 13.47 7.96
CA THR A 140 -9.87 14.79 8.54
C THR A 140 -10.64 15.90 7.83
N GLY A 141 -11.38 15.56 6.77
CA GLY A 141 -12.12 16.53 5.95
C GLY A 141 -11.21 17.28 4.98
N THR A 142 -11.74 18.37 4.43
CA THR A 142 -11.11 19.11 3.34
C THR A 142 -10.58 20.49 3.73
N LYS A 143 -10.75 20.90 4.99
CA LYS A 143 -10.17 22.14 5.52
C LYS A 143 -8.66 22.01 5.70
N ALA A 144 -7.98 23.15 5.77
CA ALA A 144 -6.56 23.16 6.08
C ALA A 144 -6.28 22.40 7.38
N GLY A 145 -5.24 21.58 7.38
CA GLY A 145 -4.87 20.75 8.53
C GLY A 145 -3.37 20.76 8.78
N THR A 146 -3.02 20.60 10.05
CA THR A 146 -1.62 20.44 10.51
C THR A 146 -1.49 19.16 11.30
N PHE A 147 -0.52 18.32 10.93
CA PHE A 147 -0.28 17.00 11.50
C PHE A 147 1.15 16.92 12.02
N LEU A 148 1.29 16.71 13.32
CA LEU A 148 2.59 16.44 13.96
C LEU A 148 2.83 14.92 13.90
N VAL A 149 3.70 14.48 13.03
CA VAL A 149 4.08 13.06 12.92
C VAL A 149 5.31 12.81 13.78
N THR A 150 5.19 11.88 14.73
CA THR A 150 6.23 11.61 15.74
C THR A 150 6.76 10.19 15.60
N PRO A 151 8.06 9.95 15.81
CA PRO A 151 8.59 8.59 15.82
C PRO A 151 8.10 7.81 17.05
N ALA A 152 8.15 6.48 16.97
CA ALA A 152 7.81 5.60 18.08
C ALA A 152 8.58 5.98 19.36
N GLY A 153 7.88 5.99 20.50
CA GLY A 153 8.48 6.32 21.79
C GLY A 153 8.68 7.82 22.07
N TRP A 154 8.24 8.70 21.17
CA TRP A 154 8.21 10.14 21.44
C TRP A 154 7.26 10.47 22.60
N ARG A 155 7.76 11.10 23.66
CA ARG A 155 7.04 11.22 24.94
C ARG A 155 5.83 12.15 24.91
N PRO A 156 4.66 11.71 25.47
CA PRO A 156 3.44 12.51 25.53
C PRO A 156 3.50 13.76 26.40
N ASP A 157 4.31 13.71 27.46
CA ASP A 157 4.49 14.79 28.44
C ASP A 157 5.11 16.07 27.84
N LEU A 158 5.67 15.95 26.66
CA LEU A 158 6.18 17.08 25.91
C LEU A 158 5.12 17.75 25.01
N ARG A 159 3.91 17.18 24.92
CA ARG A 159 2.86 17.63 24.00
C ARG A 159 2.45 19.08 24.21
N GLU A 160 2.19 19.48 25.45
CA GLU A 160 1.79 20.87 25.79
C GLU A 160 2.96 21.84 25.62
N ARG A 161 4.16 21.43 26.04
CA ARG A 161 5.36 22.27 25.88
C ARG A 161 5.73 22.50 24.42
N PHE A 162 5.57 21.49 23.54
CA PHE A 162 5.90 21.64 22.12
C PHE A 162 4.92 22.51 21.36
N ALA A 163 3.62 22.46 21.67
CA ALA A 163 2.64 23.32 21.02
C ALA A 163 2.97 24.81 21.26
N ASP A 164 3.37 25.16 22.48
CA ASP A 164 3.73 26.54 22.85
C ASP A 164 5.15 26.92 22.36
N GLU A 165 6.11 26.00 22.50
CA GLU A 165 7.52 26.26 22.13
C GLU A 165 7.69 26.39 20.62
N PHE A 166 7.03 25.55 19.80
CA PHE A 166 7.14 25.57 18.36
C PHE A 166 5.98 26.31 17.66
N LYS A 167 5.09 26.96 18.43
CA LYS A 167 3.95 27.75 17.91
C LYS A 167 3.08 26.96 16.92
N LEU A 168 2.87 25.68 17.20
CA LEU A 168 1.95 24.86 16.42
C LEU A 168 0.51 25.35 16.56
N PRO A 169 -0.33 25.28 15.52
CA PRO A 169 -1.76 25.54 15.63
C PRO A 169 -2.40 24.70 16.74
N LYS A 170 -3.37 25.24 17.46
CA LYS A 170 -4.04 24.55 18.59
C LYS A 170 -4.78 23.27 18.17
N ASP A 171 -5.22 23.20 16.93
CA ASP A 171 -5.90 22.09 16.30
C ASP A 171 -4.95 21.08 15.63
N THR A 172 -3.64 21.22 15.85
CA THR A 172 -2.64 20.27 15.33
C THR A 172 -2.94 18.85 15.83
N GLN A 173 -3.11 17.93 14.89
CA GLN A 173 -3.33 16.51 15.18
C GLN A 173 -1.98 15.79 15.30
N ARG A 174 -1.81 15.05 16.41
CA ARG A 174 -0.64 14.17 16.58
C ARG A 174 -0.89 12.82 15.93
N ILE A 175 0.10 12.32 15.20
CA ILE A 175 0.14 11.00 14.57
C ILE A 175 1.42 10.30 15.01
N ASP A 176 1.31 9.20 15.74
CA ASP A 176 2.45 8.40 16.16
C ASP A 176 2.79 7.37 15.09
N ALA A 177 4.00 7.47 14.50
CA ALA A 177 4.45 6.55 13.46
C ALA A 177 5.08 5.30 14.08
N PRO A 178 4.76 4.09 13.59
CA PRO A 178 5.35 2.84 14.07
C PRO A 178 6.85 2.72 13.77
N THR A 179 7.32 3.35 12.69
CA THR A 179 8.71 3.34 12.27
C THR A 179 9.24 4.75 12.04
N PRO A 180 10.54 5.02 12.23
CA PRO A 180 11.12 6.36 12.03
C PRO A 180 11.18 6.81 10.58
N TYR A 181 11.17 5.90 9.59
CA TYR A 181 10.90 6.23 8.19
C TYR A 181 9.44 5.95 7.86
N VAL A 182 8.86 6.82 7.04
CA VAL A 182 7.46 6.75 6.60
C VAL A 182 7.37 7.11 5.13
N TRP A 183 6.60 6.37 4.35
CA TRP A 183 6.26 6.73 2.99
C TRP A 183 4.88 7.38 2.93
N LEU A 184 4.81 8.65 2.56
CA LEU A 184 3.59 9.40 2.34
C LEU A 184 3.28 9.39 0.83
N ILE A 185 2.12 8.86 0.43
CA ILE A 185 1.71 8.74 -0.98
C ILE A 185 0.43 9.54 -1.20
N GLY A 186 0.55 10.85 -1.19
CA GLY A 186 -0.58 11.77 -1.37
C GLY A 186 -1.22 11.67 -2.76
N ARG A 187 -2.52 11.85 -2.81
CA ARG A 187 -3.31 11.89 -4.05
C ARG A 187 -4.34 13.01 -3.95
N THR A 188 -4.44 13.83 -4.99
CA THR A 188 -5.45 14.89 -5.12
C THR A 188 -6.23 14.67 -6.41
N LYS A 189 -7.56 14.56 -6.31
CA LYS A 189 -8.46 14.37 -7.47
C LYS A 189 -8.26 15.47 -8.50
N THR A 190 -8.27 15.10 -9.77
CA THR A 190 -8.30 16.03 -10.90
C THR A 190 -9.30 15.57 -11.96
N ASP A 191 -9.91 16.51 -12.67
CA ASP A 191 -10.77 16.25 -13.82
C ASP A 191 -9.96 16.22 -15.15
N GLY A 192 -8.62 16.11 -15.04
CA GLY A 192 -7.71 16.08 -16.18
C GLY A 192 -7.08 17.44 -16.50
N PRO A 193 -6.51 17.60 -17.71
CA PRO A 193 -5.70 18.77 -18.08
C PRO A 193 -6.32 20.14 -17.80
N PRO A 194 -7.63 20.38 -18.04
CA PRO A 194 -8.23 21.68 -17.74
C PRO A 194 -8.28 22.05 -16.26
N ASP A 195 -8.08 21.06 -15.37
CA ASP A 195 -8.18 21.22 -13.92
C ASP A 195 -6.79 21.24 -13.21
N TYR A 196 -5.71 20.99 -13.94
CA TYR A 196 -4.36 20.86 -13.36
C TYR A 196 -3.93 22.08 -12.57
N ASP A 197 -4.19 23.30 -13.05
CA ASP A 197 -3.81 24.54 -12.34
C ASP A 197 -4.45 24.62 -10.94
N ALA A 198 -5.70 24.18 -10.81
CA ALA A 198 -6.37 24.14 -9.51
C ALA A 198 -5.74 23.11 -8.58
N VAL A 199 -5.36 21.95 -9.10
CA VAL A 199 -4.68 20.91 -8.34
C VAL A 199 -3.27 21.32 -7.94
N HIS A 200 -2.52 21.97 -8.84
CA HIS A 200 -1.17 22.47 -8.54
C HIS A 200 -1.15 23.47 -7.39
N LYS A 201 -2.17 24.32 -7.27
CA LYS A 201 -2.31 25.24 -6.13
C LYS A 201 -2.48 24.48 -4.81
N ILE A 202 -3.22 23.38 -4.81
CA ILE A 202 -3.36 22.50 -3.65
C ILE A 202 -2.03 21.80 -3.35
N GLN A 203 -1.40 21.19 -4.36
CA GLN A 203 -0.11 20.51 -4.21
C GLN A 203 0.98 21.44 -3.64
N ALA A 204 1.01 22.69 -4.08
CA ALA A 204 1.94 23.69 -3.56
C ALA A 204 1.72 24.02 -2.07
N GLY A 205 0.54 23.73 -1.55
CA GLY A 205 0.19 23.90 -0.13
C GLY A 205 0.59 22.73 0.76
N TYR A 206 0.88 21.53 0.19
CA TYR A 206 1.42 20.42 0.97
C TYR A 206 2.87 20.69 1.35
N LYS A 207 3.19 20.59 2.64
CA LYS A 207 4.55 20.83 3.13
C LYS A 207 4.93 19.77 4.16
N VAL A 208 6.21 19.42 4.16
CA VAL A 208 6.90 18.70 5.24
C VAL A 208 7.90 19.65 5.85
N THR A 209 7.87 19.78 7.15
CA THR A 209 8.80 20.68 7.88
C THR A 209 9.31 19.94 9.13
N LEU A 210 10.61 19.95 9.39
CA LEU A 210 11.13 19.47 10.65
C LEU A 210 10.51 20.28 11.80
N LEU A 211 10.21 19.66 12.92
CA LEU A 211 9.57 20.34 14.04
C LEU A 211 10.40 21.56 14.49
N SER A 212 11.72 21.42 14.57
CA SER A 212 12.65 22.49 14.95
C SER A 212 12.68 23.66 13.96
N GLU A 213 12.23 23.47 12.70
CA GLU A 213 12.20 24.50 11.65
C GLU A 213 10.78 25.05 11.41
N TYR A 214 9.78 24.56 12.14
CA TYR A 214 8.40 25.00 11.94
C TYR A 214 8.24 26.50 12.29
N GLY A 215 7.56 27.24 11.44
CA GLY A 215 7.39 28.70 11.58
C GLY A 215 8.60 29.54 11.21
N LYS A 216 9.71 28.92 10.76
CA LYS A 216 10.90 29.62 10.25
C LYS A 216 10.88 29.69 8.73
N THR A 217 11.72 30.57 8.17
CA THR A 217 11.94 30.63 6.72
C THR A 217 12.56 29.31 6.24
N PRO A 218 11.94 28.61 5.27
CA PRO A 218 12.49 27.36 4.76
C PRO A 218 13.90 27.55 4.21
N LYS A 219 14.78 26.63 4.56
CA LYS A 219 16.13 26.54 3.96
C LYS A 219 16.08 25.60 2.76
N PRO A 220 16.89 25.87 1.72
CA PRO A 220 17.06 24.92 0.63
C PRO A 220 17.54 23.58 1.17
N VAL A 221 16.93 22.49 0.70
CA VAL A 221 17.39 21.14 1.03
C VAL A 221 18.62 20.86 0.18
N GLU A 222 19.79 20.70 0.81
CA GLU A 222 20.98 20.24 0.13
C GLU A 222 20.80 18.75 -0.23
N PHE A 223 20.94 18.46 -1.53
CA PHE A 223 20.84 17.10 -2.04
C PHE A 223 22.16 16.66 -2.63
N LYS A 224 22.64 15.49 -2.19
CA LYS A 224 23.80 14.83 -2.78
C LYS A 224 23.45 13.38 -3.09
N PRO A 225 23.52 12.96 -4.37
CA PRO A 225 23.27 11.57 -4.72
C PRO A 225 24.26 10.62 -4.04
N ASP A 226 23.77 9.48 -3.60
CA ASP A 226 24.59 8.36 -3.14
C ASP A 226 24.93 7.45 -4.33
N PRO A 227 26.19 7.40 -4.79
CA PRO A 227 26.57 6.59 -5.94
C PRO A 227 26.52 5.08 -5.68
N SER A 228 26.38 4.65 -4.42
CA SER A 228 26.26 3.24 -4.07
C SER A 228 24.86 2.66 -4.31
N VAL A 229 23.85 3.53 -4.52
CA VAL A 229 22.47 3.12 -4.79
C VAL A 229 22.33 2.67 -6.24
N ASP A 230 21.93 1.42 -6.46
CA ASP A 230 21.57 0.93 -7.79
C ASP A 230 20.28 1.60 -8.28
N MET A 231 20.44 2.57 -9.18
CA MET A 231 19.34 3.32 -9.79
C MET A 231 18.78 2.68 -11.06
N LYS A 232 19.37 1.58 -11.54
CA LYS A 232 19.03 0.95 -12.83
C LYS A 232 18.13 -0.27 -12.66
N THR A 233 18.45 -1.13 -11.70
CA THR A 233 17.70 -2.36 -11.43
C THR A 233 16.43 -2.01 -10.66
N PRO A 234 15.22 -2.39 -11.14
CA PRO A 234 13.98 -2.16 -10.42
C PRO A 234 14.04 -2.71 -8.98
N PRO A 235 13.46 -2.03 -7.97
CA PRO A 235 13.51 -2.47 -6.57
C PRO A 235 13.07 -3.91 -6.35
N LYS A 236 11.99 -4.33 -7.00
CA LYS A 236 11.51 -5.72 -6.95
C LYS A 236 12.59 -6.71 -7.40
N VAL A 237 13.28 -6.43 -8.51
CA VAL A 237 14.33 -7.33 -9.03
C VAL A 237 15.51 -7.38 -8.08
N GLN A 238 15.91 -6.22 -7.50
CA GLN A 238 16.98 -6.20 -6.49
C GLN A 238 16.64 -7.11 -5.31
N VAL A 239 15.42 -7.01 -4.76
CA VAL A 239 15.00 -7.83 -3.61
C VAL A 239 14.88 -9.31 -3.99
N ASP A 240 14.25 -9.62 -5.13
CA ASP A 240 13.99 -11.00 -5.58
C ASP A 240 15.27 -11.78 -5.89
N THR A 241 16.37 -11.10 -6.25
CA THR A 241 17.63 -11.73 -6.66
C THR A 241 18.70 -11.78 -5.56
N MET A 242 18.41 -11.27 -4.35
CA MET A 242 19.34 -11.36 -3.23
C MET A 242 19.55 -12.81 -2.81
N THR A 243 20.82 -13.17 -2.56
CA THR A 243 21.13 -14.44 -1.89
C THR A 243 20.66 -14.42 -0.44
N ALA A 244 20.43 -15.57 0.18
CA ALA A 244 19.97 -15.67 1.56
C ALA A 244 20.86 -14.87 2.53
N GLY A 245 22.19 -15.02 2.42
CA GLY A 245 23.12 -14.29 3.27
C GLY A 245 22.99 -12.79 3.16
N VAL A 246 22.87 -12.24 1.93
CA VAL A 246 22.69 -10.81 1.68
C VAL A 246 21.32 -10.34 2.20
N TYR A 247 20.27 -11.09 1.88
CA TYR A 247 18.89 -10.74 2.25
C TYR A 247 18.72 -10.63 3.77
N PHE A 248 19.09 -11.67 4.51
CA PHE A 248 18.89 -11.70 5.96
C PHE A 248 19.84 -10.77 6.72
N ALA A 249 21.07 -10.58 6.21
CA ALA A 249 21.97 -9.58 6.79
C ALA A 249 21.42 -8.16 6.62
N TYR A 250 20.89 -7.83 5.45
CA TYR A 250 20.26 -6.53 5.19
C TYR A 250 18.99 -6.34 6.03
N ALA A 251 18.12 -7.34 6.08
CA ALA A 251 16.90 -7.29 6.89
C ALA A 251 17.22 -7.08 8.38
N ALA A 252 18.25 -7.72 8.90
CA ALA A 252 18.71 -7.54 10.29
C ALA A 252 19.19 -6.11 10.57
N GLU A 253 19.88 -5.46 9.62
CA GLU A 253 20.26 -4.05 9.76
C GLU A 253 19.03 -3.12 9.76
N LEU A 254 18.03 -3.39 8.91
CA LEU A 254 16.77 -2.63 8.91
C LEU A 254 16.02 -2.82 10.24
N LEU A 255 16.04 -4.00 10.82
CA LEU A 255 15.40 -4.33 12.09
C LEU A 255 16.01 -3.59 13.30
N LYS A 256 17.22 -3.05 13.18
CA LYS A 256 17.81 -2.18 14.21
C LYS A 256 17.15 -0.81 14.26
N LEU A 257 16.72 -0.30 13.11
CA LEU A 257 16.13 1.03 12.98
C LEU A 257 14.61 0.99 13.05
N HIS A 258 14.02 -0.05 12.48
CA HIS A 258 12.57 -0.17 12.32
C HIS A 258 12.04 -1.31 13.20
N PRO A 259 11.44 -1.00 14.36
CA PRO A 259 10.95 -2.04 15.26
C PRO A 259 9.83 -2.86 14.58
N PRO A 260 9.71 -4.16 14.94
CA PRO A 260 8.55 -4.96 14.60
C PRO A 260 7.27 -4.36 15.20
N HIS A 261 6.11 -4.69 14.64
CA HIS A 261 4.84 -4.43 15.30
C HIS A 261 4.71 -5.29 16.56
N VAL A 262 3.95 -4.83 17.53
CA VAL A 262 3.71 -5.58 18.79
C VAL A 262 3.13 -6.98 18.52
N THR A 263 2.35 -7.11 17.45
CA THR A 263 1.75 -8.38 17.03
C THR A 263 2.74 -9.38 16.42
N ASP A 264 3.98 -8.97 16.14
CA ASP A 264 5.00 -9.78 15.46
C ASP A 264 5.85 -10.62 16.43
N GLU A 265 5.68 -10.50 17.76
CA GLU A 265 6.43 -11.25 18.74
C GLU A 265 6.50 -12.77 18.47
N PRO A 266 5.45 -13.46 18.00
CA PRO A 266 5.53 -14.88 17.68
C PRO A 266 6.53 -15.20 16.58
N ILE A 267 6.56 -14.44 15.47
CA ILE A 267 7.52 -14.66 14.37
C ILE A 267 8.94 -14.28 14.81
N ILE A 268 9.09 -13.20 15.59
CA ILE A 268 10.37 -12.79 16.16
C ILE A 268 10.96 -13.90 17.03
N ALA A 269 10.14 -14.53 17.88
CA ALA A 269 10.57 -15.66 18.72
C ALA A 269 11.03 -16.87 17.90
N GLN A 270 10.38 -17.15 16.75
CA GLN A 270 10.84 -18.21 15.84
C GLN A 270 12.16 -17.84 15.15
N MET A 271 12.29 -16.60 14.65
CA MET A 271 13.50 -16.14 13.97
C MET A 271 14.74 -16.17 14.86
N LYS A 272 14.59 -15.99 16.18
CA LYS A 272 15.70 -16.15 17.14
C LYS A 272 16.33 -17.53 17.09
N LYS A 273 15.56 -18.59 16.80
CA LYS A 273 16.08 -19.97 16.70
C LYS A 273 17.06 -20.15 15.53
N ILE A 274 16.97 -19.30 14.50
CA ILE A 274 17.87 -19.29 13.34
C ILE A 274 18.84 -18.10 13.37
N GLY A 275 19.03 -17.48 14.54
CA GLY A 275 20.03 -16.44 14.78
C GLY A 275 19.65 -15.03 14.34
N ILE A 276 18.38 -14.77 13.95
CA ILE A 276 17.90 -13.43 13.60
C ILE A 276 17.23 -12.81 14.83
N GLU A 277 17.79 -11.72 15.34
CA GLU A 277 17.29 -11.03 16.53
C GLU A 277 17.23 -9.52 16.31
N PRO A 278 16.15 -8.84 16.76
CA PRO A 278 16.07 -7.39 16.71
C PRO A 278 17.28 -6.72 17.40
N GLY A 279 17.78 -5.65 16.77
CA GLY A 279 18.91 -4.89 17.29
C GLY A 279 20.31 -5.53 17.08
N LYS A 280 20.41 -6.74 16.54
CA LYS A 280 21.67 -7.43 16.26
C LYS A 280 21.95 -7.51 14.75
N SER A 281 23.23 -7.47 14.37
CA SER A 281 23.65 -7.82 13.01
C SER A 281 23.57 -9.32 12.81
N PHE A 282 23.32 -9.75 11.59
CA PHE A 282 23.20 -11.14 11.19
C PHE A 282 24.32 -11.52 10.21
N ASP A 283 24.89 -12.69 10.41
CA ASP A 283 25.91 -13.29 9.54
C ASP A 283 25.64 -14.80 9.42
N ILE A 284 25.14 -15.21 8.27
CA ILE A 284 24.81 -16.61 7.99
C ILE A 284 26.03 -17.53 8.17
N GLY A 285 27.26 -17.06 7.89
CA GLY A 285 28.47 -17.82 8.01
C GLY A 285 28.87 -18.17 9.45
N LYS A 286 28.24 -17.56 10.45
CA LYS A 286 28.49 -17.83 11.89
C LYS A 286 27.48 -18.81 12.50
N LEU A 287 26.50 -19.25 11.75
CA LEU A 287 25.46 -20.16 12.23
C LEU A 287 25.95 -21.63 12.20
N ASP A 288 25.18 -22.49 12.86
CA ASP A 288 25.35 -23.94 12.70
C ASP A 288 25.19 -24.32 11.22
N PRO A 289 26.06 -25.23 10.68
CA PRO A 289 25.97 -25.65 9.27
C PRO A 289 24.61 -26.20 8.84
N VAL A 290 23.85 -26.79 9.76
CA VAL A 290 22.47 -27.26 9.50
C VAL A 290 21.56 -26.07 9.20
N VAL A 291 21.67 -24.99 10.00
CA VAL A 291 20.89 -23.78 9.81
C VAL A 291 21.31 -23.02 8.54
N GLN A 292 22.61 -22.95 8.26
CA GLN A 292 23.13 -22.34 7.03
C GLN A 292 22.48 -22.96 5.78
N ARG A 293 22.56 -24.30 5.66
CA ARG A 293 21.96 -25.03 4.53
C ARG A 293 20.45 -24.80 4.43
N ALA A 294 19.77 -24.84 5.58
CA ALA A 294 18.34 -24.61 5.66
C ALA A 294 17.92 -23.23 5.12
N MET A 295 18.76 -22.22 5.32
CA MET A 295 18.47 -20.84 4.89
C MET A 295 18.79 -20.57 3.42
N GLU A 296 19.71 -21.32 2.80
CA GLU A 296 20.19 -21.04 1.43
C GLU A 296 19.07 -21.00 0.38
N THR A 297 18.10 -21.90 0.48
CA THR A 297 16.98 -22.00 -0.48
C THR A 297 15.72 -21.24 -0.03
N ALA A 298 15.70 -20.71 1.18
CA ALA A 298 14.52 -20.04 1.74
C ALA A 298 13.99 -18.87 0.89
N PRO A 299 14.81 -17.99 0.26
CA PRO A 299 14.33 -16.96 -0.63
C PRO A 299 13.56 -17.51 -1.82
N LEU A 300 14.09 -18.55 -2.47
CA LEU A 300 13.43 -19.19 -3.62
C LEU A 300 12.10 -19.82 -3.23
N ASP A 301 12.06 -20.53 -2.10
CA ASP A 301 10.83 -21.22 -1.66
C ASP A 301 9.80 -20.22 -1.10
N GLY A 302 10.25 -19.13 -0.48
CA GLY A 302 9.38 -18.01 -0.13
C GLY A 302 8.72 -17.36 -1.36
N GLN A 303 9.46 -17.14 -2.44
CA GLN A 303 8.90 -16.64 -3.69
C GLN A 303 7.91 -17.61 -4.33
N LYS A 304 8.21 -18.93 -4.32
CA LYS A 304 7.26 -19.96 -4.79
C LYS A 304 5.97 -19.94 -3.96
N LEU A 305 6.07 -19.80 -2.63
CA LEU A 305 4.91 -19.68 -1.74
C LEU A 305 4.08 -18.45 -2.06
N MET A 306 4.72 -17.29 -2.27
CA MET A 306 4.06 -16.06 -2.68
C MET A 306 3.33 -16.26 -4.02
N ALA A 307 4.00 -16.79 -5.04
CA ALA A 307 3.42 -17.05 -6.36
C ALA A 307 2.24 -18.01 -6.30
N TRP A 308 2.36 -19.09 -5.53
CA TRP A 308 1.27 -20.06 -5.32
C TRP A 308 0.01 -19.42 -4.72
N LYS A 309 0.18 -18.44 -3.82
CA LYS A 309 -0.94 -17.80 -3.12
C LYS A 309 -1.67 -16.75 -3.96
N VAL A 310 -1.00 -16.09 -4.92
CA VAL A 310 -1.55 -15.00 -5.73
C VAL A 310 -2.96 -15.28 -6.30
N PRO A 311 -3.26 -16.44 -6.94
CA PRO A 311 -4.57 -16.69 -7.54
C PRO A 311 -5.74 -16.72 -6.56
N THR A 312 -5.46 -16.97 -5.28
CA THR A 312 -6.47 -17.09 -4.20
C THR A 312 -6.48 -15.91 -3.24
N LEU A 313 -5.73 -14.86 -3.54
CA LEU A 313 -5.56 -13.73 -2.64
C LEU A 313 -6.78 -12.80 -2.60
N ALA A 314 -7.50 -12.74 -3.70
CA ALA A 314 -8.62 -11.84 -3.89
C ALA A 314 -9.93 -12.60 -4.11
N ARG A 315 -11.04 -11.98 -3.74
CA ARG A 315 -12.38 -12.45 -4.07
C ARG A 315 -12.68 -12.19 -5.55
N VAL A 316 -13.27 -13.16 -6.23
CA VAL A 316 -13.68 -13.02 -7.64
C VAL A 316 -15.21 -13.06 -7.75
N ALA A 317 -15.77 -12.08 -8.46
CA ALA A 317 -17.18 -12.03 -8.81
C ALA A 317 -17.37 -11.38 -10.19
N ASN A 318 -18.22 -11.94 -11.05
CA ASN A 318 -18.51 -11.43 -12.39
C ASN A 318 -17.25 -11.20 -13.26
N GLY A 319 -16.20 -12.00 -13.08
CA GLY A 319 -14.90 -11.82 -13.76
C GLY A 319 -14.01 -10.71 -13.17
N TRP A 320 -14.42 -10.08 -12.07
CA TRP A 320 -13.62 -9.08 -11.37
C TRP A 320 -12.95 -9.64 -10.13
N SER A 321 -11.65 -9.43 -10.02
CA SER A 321 -10.84 -9.75 -8.84
C SER A 321 -10.79 -8.54 -7.92
N MET A 322 -11.22 -8.71 -6.66
CA MET A 322 -11.32 -7.63 -5.66
C MET A 322 -10.61 -8.03 -4.38
N ASN A 323 -9.71 -7.18 -3.95
CA ASN A 323 -8.95 -7.37 -2.72
C ASN A 323 -9.32 -6.27 -1.72
N THR A 324 -10.24 -6.57 -0.81
CA THR A 324 -10.83 -5.60 0.12
C THR A 324 -10.55 -5.89 1.59
N ASP A 325 -10.32 -7.15 1.96
CA ASP A 325 -10.00 -7.51 3.34
C ASP A 325 -8.50 -7.39 3.61
N THR A 326 -8.11 -6.97 4.79
CA THR A 326 -6.70 -6.87 5.23
C THR A 326 -5.77 -6.19 4.20
N MET A 327 -6.26 -5.20 3.43
CA MET A 327 -5.44 -4.38 2.55
C MET A 327 -4.98 -3.11 3.28
N GLY A 328 -3.71 -2.77 3.09
CA GLY A 328 -3.11 -1.59 3.71
C GLY A 328 -2.84 -1.72 5.21
N VAL A 329 -3.50 -2.63 5.92
CA VAL A 329 -3.17 -3.08 7.28
C VAL A 329 -3.30 -4.58 7.31
N TYR A 330 -2.20 -5.29 7.52
CA TYR A 330 -2.11 -6.73 7.29
C TYR A 330 -2.09 -7.55 8.57
N GLY A 331 -1.80 -6.93 9.73
CA GLY A 331 -1.59 -7.64 10.99
C GLY A 331 -0.48 -8.67 10.83
N ASN A 332 -0.75 -9.92 11.22
CA ASN A 332 0.18 -11.03 11.07
C ASN A 332 -0.01 -11.86 9.78
N TYR A 333 -0.79 -11.36 8.82
CA TYR A 333 -0.90 -12.00 7.50
C TYR A 333 0.28 -11.61 6.60
N TYR A 334 1.49 -12.02 7.02
CA TYR A 334 2.76 -11.65 6.38
C TYR A 334 2.82 -12.06 4.91
N LEU A 335 2.25 -13.22 4.54
CA LEU A 335 2.23 -13.68 3.16
C LEU A 335 1.46 -12.71 2.24
N LYS A 336 0.32 -12.20 2.67
CA LYS A 336 -0.42 -11.20 1.91
C LYS A 336 0.34 -9.88 1.83
N ARG A 337 0.91 -9.42 2.94
CA ARG A 337 1.75 -8.22 3.00
C ARG A 337 2.92 -8.29 2.02
N ALA A 338 3.63 -9.42 1.99
CA ALA A 338 4.74 -9.66 1.05
C ALA A 338 4.28 -9.62 -0.41
N ILE A 339 3.19 -10.33 -0.74
CA ILE A 339 2.66 -10.37 -2.09
C ILE A 339 2.24 -8.96 -2.56
N VAL A 340 1.50 -8.22 -1.72
CA VAL A 340 1.10 -6.84 -2.07
C VAL A 340 2.32 -5.95 -2.24
N SER A 341 3.36 -6.11 -1.40
CA SER A 341 4.63 -5.37 -1.57
C SER A 341 5.32 -5.70 -2.89
N GLN A 342 5.22 -6.95 -3.37
CA GLN A 342 5.83 -7.39 -4.61
C GLN A 342 5.10 -6.90 -5.86
N VAL A 343 3.76 -6.86 -5.84
CA VAL A 343 2.94 -6.61 -7.05
C VAL A 343 2.22 -5.27 -7.06
N GLY A 344 2.19 -4.54 -5.93
CA GLY A 344 1.44 -3.30 -5.78
C GLY A 344 1.83 -2.52 -4.53
N LEU A 345 3.14 -2.28 -4.33
CA LEU A 345 3.66 -1.53 -3.19
C LEU A 345 2.94 -0.18 -3.03
N GLY A 346 2.54 0.15 -1.81
CA GLY A 346 1.83 1.39 -1.50
C GLY A 346 0.31 1.30 -1.62
N ALA A 347 -0.27 0.17 -1.26
CA ALA A 347 -1.71 -0.03 -1.22
C ALA A 347 -2.41 0.93 -0.24
N ASN A 348 -3.60 1.40 -0.62
CA ASN A 348 -4.47 2.19 0.26
C ASN A 348 -5.28 1.30 1.20
N LEU A 349 -5.84 1.92 2.23
CA LEU A 349 -6.95 1.32 2.97
C LEU A 349 -8.15 1.13 2.04
N PRO A 350 -8.92 0.03 2.15
CA PRO A 350 -10.10 -0.20 1.33
C PRO A 350 -11.16 0.91 1.45
N GLU A 351 -11.26 1.53 2.62
CA GLU A 351 -12.18 2.65 2.87
C GLU A 351 -11.79 3.93 2.10
N ASP A 352 -10.53 4.06 1.72
CA ASP A 352 -10.06 5.18 0.88
C ASP A 352 -10.19 4.86 -0.60
N ALA A 353 -9.76 3.68 -1.04
CA ALA A 353 -9.90 3.25 -2.43
C ALA A 353 -9.77 1.74 -2.61
N ILE A 354 -10.58 1.17 -3.50
CA ILE A 354 -10.46 -0.23 -3.97
C ILE A 354 -10.29 -0.29 -5.48
N TYR A 355 -9.68 -1.39 -5.94
CA TYR A 355 -9.21 -1.54 -7.32
C TYR A 355 -9.66 -2.87 -7.93
N PRO A 356 -10.96 -3.06 -8.26
CA PRO A 356 -11.42 -4.24 -9.00
C PRO A 356 -10.67 -4.40 -10.32
N LEU A 357 -10.07 -5.57 -10.54
CA LEU A 357 -9.31 -5.91 -11.73
C LEU A 357 -10.07 -6.94 -12.57
N ASN A 358 -10.35 -6.63 -13.82
CA ASN A 358 -10.97 -7.54 -14.77
C ASN A 358 -9.98 -7.94 -15.85
N LEU A 359 -9.82 -9.24 -16.08
CA LEU A 359 -8.94 -9.81 -17.08
C LEU A 359 -9.71 -10.57 -18.16
N GLY A 360 -11.05 -10.71 -18.05
CA GLY A 360 -11.84 -11.50 -18.97
C GLY A 360 -13.31 -11.06 -19.06
N ASP A 361 -13.97 -11.53 -20.10
CA ASP A 361 -15.40 -11.31 -20.33
C ASP A 361 -16.27 -12.24 -19.45
N GLU A 362 -17.60 -12.20 -19.63
CA GLU A 362 -18.57 -13.01 -18.91
C GLU A 362 -18.38 -14.52 -19.07
N SER A 363 -17.68 -14.95 -20.13
CA SER A 363 -17.31 -16.35 -20.37
C SER A 363 -15.95 -16.72 -19.79
N GLY A 364 -15.25 -15.78 -19.15
CA GLY A 364 -13.91 -15.96 -18.58
C GLY A 364 -12.78 -15.87 -19.62
N LYS A 365 -13.05 -15.45 -20.85
CA LYS A 365 -12.03 -15.28 -21.89
C LYS A 365 -11.34 -13.92 -21.74
N PRO A 366 -10.01 -13.84 -21.96
CA PRO A 366 -9.29 -12.57 -22.00
C PRO A 366 -9.92 -11.58 -22.96
N LEU A 367 -9.90 -10.29 -22.59
CA LEU A 367 -10.41 -9.22 -23.44
C LEU A 367 -9.44 -8.96 -24.60
N ASP A 368 -9.98 -8.80 -25.82
CA ASP A 368 -9.22 -8.51 -27.02
C ASP A 368 -9.96 -7.48 -27.88
N GLY A 369 -9.28 -6.41 -28.28
CA GLY A 369 -9.87 -5.30 -29.02
C GLY A 369 -10.29 -5.63 -30.46
N ALA A 370 -10.09 -6.85 -30.95
CA ALA A 370 -10.78 -7.35 -32.12
C ALA A 370 -12.29 -7.53 -31.88
N ASN A 371 -12.73 -7.51 -30.64
CA ASN A 371 -14.12 -7.63 -30.22
C ASN A 371 -14.63 -6.32 -29.63
N LYS A 372 -15.94 -6.26 -29.41
CA LYS A 372 -16.64 -5.15 -28.77
C LYS A 372 -17.17 -5.62 -27.42
N TYR A 373 -17.00 -4.82 -26.39
CA TYR A 373 -17.45 -5.15 -25.03
C TYR A 373 -18.23 -4.01 -24.42
N THR A 374 -19.15 -4.35 -23.53
CA THR A 374 -19.97 -3.39 -22.78
C THR A 374 -20.00 -3.77 -21.31
N ILE A 375 -19.91 -2.76 -20.45
CA ILE A 375 -20.31 -2.85 -19.04
C ILE A 375 -21.60 -2.07 -18.90
N THR A 376 -22.65 -2.69 -18.41
CA THR A 376 -23.95 -2.04 -18.18
C THR A 376 -24.20 -1.89 -16.69
N PHE A 377 -24.37 -0.67 -16.24
CA PHE A 377 -24.89 -0.37 -14.91
C PHE A 377 -26.40 -0.14 -15.02
N GLU A 378 -27.18 -0.99 -14.40
CA GLU A 378 -28.62 -0.79 -14.29
C GLU A 378 -28.96 0.53 -13.63
N LYS A 379 -30.17 1.06 -13.84
CA LYS A 379 -30.61 2.30 -13.24
C LYS A 379 -30.42 2.29 -11.71
N GLY A 380 -29.62 3.22 -11.21
CA GLY A 380 -29.31 3.32 -9.77
C GLY A 380 -28.30 2.32 -9.23
N ALA A 381 -27.71 1.46 -10.08
CA ALA A 381 -26.73 0.45 -9.70
C ALA A 381 -25.27 0.82 -10.05
N ALA A 382 -24.99 2.10 -10.27
CA ALA A 382 -23.62 2.60 -10.42
C ALA A 382 -22.77 2.25 -9.19
N PRO A 383 -21.42 2.22 -9.33
CA PRO A 383 -20.53 1.88 -8.21
C PRO A 383 -20.85 2.68 -6.94
N PRO A 384 -21.11 2.01 -5.80
CA PRO A 384 -21.51 2.69 -4.56
C PRO A 384 -20.30 3.34 -3.90
N VAL A 385 -20.12 4.62 -4.14
CA VAL A 385 -19.02 5.45 -3.61
C VAL A 385 -19.56 6.70 -2.92
N ASN A 386 -18.77 7.26 -2.01
CA ASN A 386 -19.03 8.58 -1.44
C ASN A 386 -18.32 9.70 -2.22
N ALA A 387 -17.22 9.36 -2.91
CA ALA A 387 -16.47 10.31 -3.71
C ALA A 387 -16.72 10.10 -5.22
N PHE A 388 -15.99 9.23 -5.87
CA PHE A 388 -16.10 8.98 -7.32
C PHE A 388 -15.57 7.60 -7.71
N TRP A 389 -15.82 7.20 -8.96
CA TRP A 389 -15.29 5.97 -9.54
C TRP A 389 -14.80 6.21 -10.96
N SER A 390 -13.96 5.30 -11.44
CA SER A 390 -13.47 5.27 -12.82
C SER A 390 -13.25 3.84 -13.31
N VAL A 391 -13.11 3.69 -14.63
CA VAL A 391 -12.62 2.49 -15.29
C VAL A 391 -11.46 2.89 -16.20
N THR A 392 -10.29 2.29 -16.00
CA THR A 392 -9.09 2.53 -16.79
C THR A 392 -8.76 1.28 -17.60
N LEU A 393 -8.28 1.47 -18.83
CA LEU A 393 -7.88 0.40 -19.73
C LEU A 393 -6.35 0.34 -19.85
N TYR A 394 -5.81 -0.88 -19.80
CA TYR A 394 -4.39 -1.16 -19.96
C TYR A 394 -4.15 -2.31 -20.94
N ASP A 395 -2.93 -2.36 -21.52
CA ASP A 395 -2.44 -3.54 -22.23
C ASP A 395 -2.24 -4.73 -21.28
N GLN A 396 -1.78 -5.87 -21.81
CA GLN A 396 -1.52 -7.08 -21.02
C GLN A 396 -0.46 -6.87 -19.93
N GLU A 397 0.53 -6.03 -20.18
CA GLU A 397 1.60 -5.70 -19.25
C GLU A 397 1.16 -4.70 -18.16
N GLY A 398 -0.02 -4.10 -18.31
CA GLY A 398 -0.58 -3.14 -17.36
C GLY A 398 -0.23 -1.69 -17.67
N PHE A 399 0.16 -1.36 -18.89
CA PHE A 399 0.43 0.01 -19.31
C PHE A 399 -0.73 0.61 -20.10
N GLN A 400 -0.89 1.92 -19.99
CA GLN A 400 -1.88 2.66 -20.78
C GLN A 400 -1.55 2.58 -22.26
N VAL A 401 -2.60 2.60 -23.11
CA VAL A 401 -2.47 2.50 -24.55
C VAL A 401 -2.93 3.79 -25.21
N GLY A 402 -2.06 4.41 -26.01
CA GLY A 402 -2.42 5.60 -26.78
C GLY A 402 -3.63 5.36 -27.69
N ASN A 403 -4.54 6.33 -27.77
CA ASN A 403 -5.75 6.22 -28.57
C ASN A 403 -6.17 7.57 -29.15
N VAL A 404 -7.10 7.56 -30.10
CA VAL A 404 -7.55 8.73 -30.87
C VAL A 404 -8.16 9.85 -30.03
N LEU A 405 -8.65 9.54 -28.83
CA LEU A 405 -9.24 10.50 -27.91
C LEU A 405 -8.27 10.97 -26.82
N ASN A 406 -7.05 10.42 -26.78
CA ASN A 406 -6.14 10.57 -25.65
C ASN A 406 -6.85 10.33 -24.28
N ARG A 407 -7.77 9.35 -24.27
CA ARG A 407 -8.62 8.99 -23.11
C ARG A 407 -8.19 7.64 -22.58
N PHE A 408 -7.64 7.61 -21.37
CA PHE A 408 -7.14 6.40 -20.72
C PHE A 408 -8.10 5.85 -19.67
N ALA A 409 -9.03 6.69 -19.19
CA ALA A 409 -10.04 6.33 -18.23
C ALA A 409 -11.40 6.95 -18.60
N ILE A 410 -12.47 6.30 -18.14
CA ILE A 410 -13.82 6.83 -18.04
C ILE A 410 -14.13 7.03 -16.57
N SER A 411 -14.58 8.23 -16.20
CA SER A 411 -14.74 8.64 -14.80
C SER A 411 -16.14 9.19 -14.53
N SER A 412 -16.65 8.98 -13.33
CA SER A 412 -18.03 9.28 -12.94
C SER A 412 -18.44 10.76 -13.04
N TRP A 413 -17.48 11.67 -13.19
CA TRP A 413 -17.74 13.10 -13.43
C TRP A 413 -17.86 13.47 -14.92
N MET A 414 -17.64 12.51 -15.84
CA MET A 414 -17.80 12.76 -17.27
C MET A 414 -19.26 12.85 -17.67
N PRO A 415 -19.59 13.61 -18.74
CA PRO A 415 -20.97 13.79 -19.21
C PRO A 415 -21.47 12.55 -19.95
N PHE A 416 -21.83 11.50 -19.21
CA PHE A 416 -22.36 10.26 -19.78
C PHE A 416 -23.72 10.45 -20.42
N LYS A 417 -23.97 9.67 -21.48
CA LYS A 417 -25.27 9.48 -22.08
C LYS A 417 -25.93 8.21 -21.53
N TYR A 418 -27.00 8.37 -20.80
CA TYR A 418 -27.79 7.28 -20.25
C TYR A 418 -28.76 6.72 -21.27
N ASN A 419 -29.11 5.45 -21.17
CA ASN A 419 -30.14 4.80 -21.94
C ASN A 419 -31.53 5.31 -21.54
N ALA A 420 -32.57 5.04 -22.38
CA ALA A 420 -33.93 5.50 -22.12
C ALA A 420 -34.56 4.96 -20.81
N ASP A 421 -34.11 3.78 -20.36
CA ASP A 421 -34.50 3.15 -19.09
C ASP A 421 -33.71 3.68 -17.88
N GLY A 422 -32.72 4.53 -18.12
CA GLY A 422 -31.85 5.12 -17.10
C GLY A 422 -30.63 4.27 -16.75
N SER A 423 -30.38 3.17 -17.43
CA SER A 423 -29.13 2.41 -17.34
C SER A 423 -27.97 3.15 -18.02
N LEU A 424 -26.73 2.75 -17.71
CA LEU A 424 -25.51 3.33 -18.25
C LEU A 424 -24.66 2.24 -18.89
N ASP A 425 -24.44 2.35 -20.19
CA ASP A 425 -23.51 1.49 -20.93
C ASP A 425 -22.15 2.17 -21.08
N LEU A 426 -21.06 1.45 -20.77
CA LEU A 426 -19.69 1.84 -21.10
C LEU A 426 -19.16 0.91 -22.19
N TYR A 427 -18.58 1.48 -23.25
CA TYR A 427 -18.12 0.74 -24.42
C TYR A 427 -16.60 0.61 -24.45
N PHE A 428 -16.10 -0.61 -24.65
CA PHE A 428 -14.68 -0.94 -24.76
C PHE A 428 -14.46 -1.65 -26.09
N GLN A 429 -13.95 -0.93 -27.07
CA GLN A 429 -13.73 -1.41 -28.43
C GLN A 429 -12.73 -0.50 -29.15
N ASN A 430 -12.09 -1.02 -30.21
CA ASN A 430 -11.10 -0.25 -30.97
C ASN A 430 -11.73 0.88 -31.80
N GLU A 431 -12.80 0.57 -32.54
CA GLU A 431 -13.50 1.54 -33.38
C GLU A 431 -14.56 2.31 -32.58
N SER A 432 -14.85 3.57 -33.01
CA SER A 432 -15.92 4.36 -32.41
C SER A 432 -17.27 3.63 -32.44
N PRO A 433 -18.03 3.60 -31.35
CA PRO A 433 -19.39 3.06 -31.34
C PRO A 433 -20.42 3.98 -32.02
N GLY A 434 -19.97 5.08 -32.63
CA GLY A 434 -20.79 6.13 -33.24
C GLY A 434 -20.96 7.35 -32.32
N LYS A 435 -21.20 8.51 -32.92
CA LYS A 435 -21.30 9.83 -32.24
C LYS A 435 -22.20 9.83 -31.00
N ASP A 436 -23.28 9.09 -31.05
CA ASP A 436 -24.27 9.04 -29.97
C ASP A 436 -23.75 8.29 -28.71
N ARG A 437 -22.73 7.45 -28.85
CA ARG A 437 -22.17 6.60 -27.78
C ARG A 437 -20.74 6.97 -27.38
N GLU A 438 -20.15 7.92 -28.10
CA GLU A 438 -18.73 8.28 -27.95
C GLU A 438 -18.41 8.89 -26.57
N ALA A 439 -19.40 9.52 -25.91
CA ALA A 439 -19.28 10.01 -24.54
C ALA A 439 -18.96 8.87 -23.55
N ASN A 440 -19.47 7.67 -23.80
CA ASN A 440 -19.34 6.49 -22.96
C ASN A 440 -18.28 5.50 -23.46
N TRP A 441 -17.48 5.88 -24.44
CA TRP A 441 -16.51 5.01 -25.08
C TRP A 441 -15.08 5.20 -24.55
N LEU A 442 -14.44 4.10 -24.17
CA LEU A 442 -13.01 4.04 -23.90
C LEU A 442 -12.36 3.21 -25.00
N PRO A 443 -11.53 3.83 -25.89
CA PRO A 443 -10.95 3.15 -27.01
C PRO A 443 -10.00 2.03 -26.55
N ALA A 444 -10.21 0.81 -27.03
CA ALA A 444 -9.35 -0.33 -26.79
C ALA A 444 -8.26 -0.46 -27.86
N PRO A 445 -7.08 -1.05 -27.55
CA PRO A 445 -6.10 -1.44 -28.57
C PRO A 445 -6.67 -2.53 -29.47
N LYS A 446 -6.02 -2.85 -30.59
CA LYS A 446 -6.43 -3.98 -31.44
C LYS A 446 -6.14 -5.34 -30.84
N GLY A 447 -5.21 -5.44 -29.90
CA GLY A 447 -4.82 -6.67 -29.22
C GLY A 447 -5.45 -6.82 -27.83
N ALA A 448 -4.86 -7.70 -27.03
CA ALA A 448 -5.33 -8.01 -25.70
C ALA A 448 -5.21 -6.83 -24.74
N PHE A 449 -6.20 -6.68 -23.85
CA PHE A 449 -6.26 -5.63 -22.85
C PHE A 449 -6.94 -6.11 -21.56
N ASN A 450 -6.87 -5.29 -20.53
CA ASN A 450 -7.59 -5.52 -19.28
C ASN A 450 -8.15 -4.20 -18.73
N LEU A 451 -9.09 -4.31 -17.78
CA LEU A 451 -9.73 -3.15 -17.17
C LEU A 451 -9.44 -3.13 -15.67
N THR A 452 -9.19 -1.95 -15.15
CA THR A 452 -9.16 -1.68 -13.71
C THR A 452 -10.23 -0.67 -13.38
N MET A 453 -11.20 -1.07 -12.57
CA MET A 453 -12.13 -0.12 -11.97
C MET A 453 -11.50 0.45 -10.69
N ARG A 454 -11.78 1.71 -10.39
CA ARG A 454 -11.35 2.37 -9.16
C ARG A 454 -12.57 2.97 -8.47
N LEU A 455 -12.75 2.64 -7.20
CA LEU A 455 -13.80 3.20 -6.35
C LEU A 455 -13.12 3.99 -5.22
N TYR A 456 -13.36 5.28 -5.17
CA TYR A 456 -12.79 6.17 -4.14
C TYR A 456 -13.84 6.47 -3.06
N ALA A 457 -13.43 6.33 -1.80
CA ALA A 457 -14.32 6.31 -0.64
C ALA A 457 -15.52 5.37 -0.86
N PRO A 458 -15.29 4.09 -1.16
CA PRO A 458 -16.36 3.14 -1.45
C PRO A 458 -17.27 2.98 -0.22
N LYS A 459 -18.56 2.75 -0.48
CA LYS A 459 -19.53 2.44 0.54
C LYS A 459 -19.40 0.98 0.98
N SER A 460 -20.00 0.65 2.13
CA SER A 460 -19.94 -0.68 2.71
C SER A 460 -20.37 -1.81 1.78
N GLU A 461 -21.31 -1.53 0.88
CA GLU A 461 -21.82 -2.52 -0.08
C GLU A 461 -20.72 -3.03 -1.03
N ALA A 462 -19.82 -2.15 -1.47
CA ALA A 462 -18.67 -2.54 -2.29
C ALA A 462 -17.62 -3.30 -1.47
N LEU A 463 -17.36 -2.87 -0.24
CA LEU A 463 -16.36 -3.48 0.64
C LEU A 463 -16.75 -4.89 1.07
N THR A 464 -18.04 -5.11 1.39
CA THR A 464 -18.55 -6.39 1.90
C THR A 464 -18.97 -7.37 0.81
N GLY A 465 -18.92 -6.96 -0.46
CA GLY A 465 -19.32 -7.79 -1.59
C GLY A 465 -20.84 -7.90 -1.81
N LYS A 466 -21.64 -7.08 -1.16
CA LYS A 466 -23.07 -6.92 -1.46
C LYS A 466 -23.29 -6.32 -2.83
N TRP A 467 -22.42 -5.41 -3.23
CA TRP A 467 -22.31 -4.92 -4.60
C TRP A 467 -21.05 -5.49 -5.25
N ASN A 468 -21.17 -5.89 -6.50
CA ASN A 468 -20.06 -6.32 -7.35
C ASN A 468 -20.14 -5.59 -8.69
N PRO A 469 -19.00 -5.29 -9.33
CA PRO A 469 -19.02 -4.74 -10.69
C PRO A 469 -19.79 -5.67 -11.62
N PRO A 470 -20.58 -5.13 -12.58
CA PRO A 470 -21.23 -5.92 -13.61
C PRO A 470 -20.18 -6.67 -14.48
N PRO A 471 -20.54 -7.79 -15.09
CA PRO A 471 -19.65 -8.48 -16.00
C PRO A 471 -19.32 -7.62 -17.21
N VAL A 472 -18.17 -7.89 -17.82
CA VAL A 472 -17.80 -7.33 -19.13
C VAL A 472 -18.40 -8.23 -20.19
N VAL A 473 -19.41 -7.76 -20.88
CA VAL A 473 -20.19 -8.54 -21.85
C VAL A 473 -19.66 -8.33 -23.26
N LYS A 474 -19.34 -9.43 -23.95
CA LYS A 474 -18.95 -9.38 -25.36
C LYS A 474 -20.17 -9.19 -26.25
N ALA A 475 -20.16 -8.16 -27.11
CA ALA A 475 -21.22 -7.94 -28.07
C ALA A 475 -21.33 -9.13 -29.04
N GLN A 476 -22.52 -9.66 -29.21
CA GLN A 476 -22.78 -10.72 -30.21
C GLN A 476 -22.57 -10.14 -31.61
N THR A 477 -21.76 -10.81 -32.40
CA THR A 477 -21.68 -10.52 -33.83
C THR A 477 -23.00 -10.95 -34.47
N THR A 478 -23.85 -9.99 -34.81
CA THR A 478 -25.02 -10.28 -35.65
C THR A 478 -24.48 -10.73 -37.00
N VAL A 479 -24.39 -12.02 -37.21
CA VAL A 479 -24.19 -12.57 -38.55
C VAL A 479 -25.46 -12.20 -39.33
N GLY A 480 -25.37 -11.14 -40.13
CA GLY A 480 -26.44 -10.81 -41.05
C GLY A 480 -26.67 -12.01 -41.98
N LEU A 481 -27.74 -12.75 -41.74
CA LEU A 481 -28.30 -13.60 -42.74
C LEU A 481 -28.72 -12.68 -43.90
N SER A 482 -27.82 -12.52 -44.88
CA SER A 482 -28.21 -12.02 -46.19
C SER A 482 -29.22 -13.02 -46.76
N ALA A 483 -30.49 -12.69 -46.71
CA ALA A 483 -31.51 -13.37 -47.45
C ALA A 483 -31.09 -13.33 -48.94
N GLN A 484 -30.85 -14.50 -49.50
CA GLN A 484 -30.80 -14.70 -50.95
C GLN A 484 -32.20 -14.67 -51.53
#